data_9956bc590df6216b6a03225579a2006c
#
_entry.id   9956bc590df6216b6a03225579a2006c
#
_cell.length_a   1.000
_cell.length_b   1.000
_cell.length_c   1.000
_cell.angle_alpha   90.00
_cell.angle_beta   90.00
_cell.angle_gamma   90.00
#
_symmetry.space_group_name_H-M   'P 1'
#
loop_
_entity.id
_entity.type
_entity.pdbx_description
1 polymer ?
#
loop_
_entity_poly.entity_id
_entity_poly.type
_entity_poly.pdbx_seq_one_letter_code
_entity_poly.pdbx_strand_id
1 'polypeptide(L)'
;MKEDFLHYLWKFKKFNTLNLKTAQGELITILKTGDYLELSGPDFFNAHIEIGNQKWAGNVEIHVKSSDWYLHNHENDPAYKNVILHVVWENDTAIFREDNSEIPVLVLKDYVGKEMVSNYAELISPKTWISCEKQIKDIDNFVFKNWQERLFFERLERKSKFIYELLEETNQDWESVLFCLLAKNFGLNTNGTSFLQIAKSIPFSIIRKESFEHENLEALFFGTARLLEAEKEDVYFKDLKFRYFYLLHKYQLERTFVEPVQFFKHRPDNFPTIRLSQLASFYQ
;
A
#
# COMPACT_ATOMS: atom_id res chain seq x y z
N MET A 1 12.10 23.15 2.42
CA MET A 1 12.19 21.68 2.45
C MET A 1 10.87 21.14 1.94
N LYS A 2 10.85 19.96 1.32
CA LYS A 2 9.60 19.31 0.87
C LYS A 2 9.36 18.06 1.72
N GLU A 3 8.10 17.66 1.88
CA GLU A 3 7.71 16.43 2.59
C GLU A 3 8.34 15.17 1.99
N ASP A 4 8.49 15.09 0.65
CA ASP A 4 9.17 13.98 -0.03
C ASP A 4 10.53 13.60 0.58
N PHE A 5 11.26 14.60 1.11
CA PHE A 5 12.54 14.34 1.77
C PHE A 5 12.35 13.68 3.13
N LEU A 6 11.34 14.08 3.88
CA LEU A 6 11.02 13.48 5.17
C LEU A 6 10.50 12.05 4.98
N HIS A 7 9.65 11.81 3.96
CA HIS A 7 9.23 10.48 3.55
C HIS A 7 10.42 9.58 3.22
N TYR A 8 11.39 10.09 2.44
CA TYR A 8 12.63 9.36 2.14
C TYR A 8 13.43 9.03 3.41
N LEU A 9 13.61 10.01 4.28
CA LEU A 9 14.35 9.81 5.54
C LEU A 9 13.67 8.73 6.39
N TRP A 10 12.37 8.79 6.58
CA TRP A 10 11.60 7.85 7.37
C TRP A 10 11.60 6.45 6.75
N LYS A 11 11.22 6.35 5.49
CA LYS A 11 11.13 5.10 4.74
C LYS A 11 12.42 4.28 4.79
N PHE A 12 13.56 4.94 4.62
CA PHE A 12 14.87 4.30 4.55
C PHE A 12 15.68 4.42 5.84
N LYS A 13 15.09 4.95 6.90
CA LYS A 13 15.76 5.22 8.20
C LYS A 13 17.09 5.97 8.02
N LYS A 14 17.13 7.01 7.16
CA LYS A 14 18.33 7.80 6.86
C LYS A 14 18.56 8.93 7.86
N PHE A 15 18.45 8.62 9.13
CA PHE A 15 18.72 9.48 10.27
C PHE A 15 19.27 8.66 11.43
N ASN A 16 19.80 9.31 12.45
CA ASN A 16 20.27 8.61 13.64
C ASN A 16 19.07 8.02 14.40
N THR A 17 19.00 6.68 14.45
CA THR A 17 17.90 5.95 15.11
C THR A 17 18.21 5.63 16.58
N LEU A 18 19.36 6.02 17.09
CA LEU A 18 19.74 5.79 18.48
C LEU A 18 19.11 6.87 19.37
N ASN A 19 18.50 6.45 20.47
CA ASN A 19 17.92 7.35 21.47
C ASN A 19 16.91 8.35 20.92
N LEU A 20 16.10 7.93 19.96
CA LEU A 20 14.98 8.74 19.47
C LEU A 20 14.05 9.08 20.63
N LYS A 21 13.52 10.30 20.63
CA LYS A 21 12.56 10.76 21.65
C LYS A 21 11.42 11.51 21.01
N THR A 22 10.25 11.37 21.60
CA THR A 22 9.11 12.26 21.31
C THR A 22 9.43 13.68 21.76
N ALA A 23 8.66 14.65 21.30
CA ALA A 23 8.72 16.03 21.79
C ALA A 23 8.50 16.12 23.32
N GLN A 24 7.81 15.15 23.91
CA GLN A 24 7.56 15.00 25.34
C GLN A 24 8.70 14.28 26.09
N GLY A 25 9.71 13.79 25.37
CA GLY A 25 10.91 13.15 25.94
C GLY A 25 10.84 11.63 26.11
N GLU A 26 9.78 10.98 25.70
CA GLU A 26 9.66 9.52 25.73
C GLU A 26 10.53 8.85 24.67
N LEU A 27 11.17 7.75 25.02
CA LEU A 27 12.01 7.00 24.07
C LEU A 27 11.16 6.35 22.97
N ILE A 28 11.67 6.39 21.74
CA ILE A 28 11.04 5.77 20.56
C ILE A 28 11.96 4.69 20.01
N THR A 29 11.41 3.50 19.77
CA THR A 29 12.04 2.44 18.98
C THR A 29 11.18 2.11 17.77
N ILE A 30 11.73 2.25 16.56
CA ILE A 30 11.04 1.97 15.32
C ILE A 30 11.25 0.49 14.93
N LEU A 31 10.24 -0.34 15.16
CA LEU A 31 10.27 -1.76 14.80
C LEU A 31 10.00 -1.93 13.29
N LYS A 32 8.92 -1.31 12.78
CA LYS A 32 8.56 -1.24 11.36
C LYS A 32 8.13 0.20 11.03
N THR A 33 8.65 0.78 9.94
CA THR A 33 8.30 2.14 9.49
C THR A 33 6.89 2.27 8.93
N GLY A 34 6.28 1.15 8.56
CA GLY A 34 5.02 1.10 7.84
C GLY A 34 5.20 0.96 6.33
N ASP A 35 4.09 0.74 5.65
CA ASP A 35 4.01 0.59 4.20
C ASP A 35 3.63 1.96 3.60
N TYR A 36 4.53 2.52 2.77
CA TYR A 36 4.33 3.83 2.15
C TYR A 36 3.25 3.79 1.08
N LEU A 37 2.26 4.66 1.20
CA LEU A 37 1.18 4.80 0.23
C LEU A 37 1.10 6.24 -0.30
N GLU A 38 0.96 6.37 -1.62
CA GLU A 38 0.76 7.66 -2.31
C GLU A 38 -0.73 7.95 -2.54
N LEU A 39 -1.60 7.35 -1.73
CA LEU A 39 -3.06 7.48 -1.82
C LEU A 39 -3.59 8.46 -0.78
N SER A 40 -4.91 8.61 -0.70
CA SER A 40 -5.55 9.35 0.39
C SER A 40 -5.37 8.61 1.72
N GLY A 41 -5.20 9.36 2.81
CA GLY A 41 -4.95 8.84 4.14
C GLY A 41 -3.49 8.99 4.57
N PRO A 42 -3.12 8.48 5.75
CA PRO A 42 -1.78 8.63 6.30
C PRO A 42 -0.67 8.09 5.40
N ASP A 43 0.50 8.71 5.45
CA ASP A 43 1.64 8.41 4.59
C ASP A 43 2.19 6.99 4.72
N PHE A 44 2.20 6.46 5.95
CA PHE A 44 2.72 5.13 6.24
C PHE A 44 1.70 4.32 7.04
N PHE A 45 1.27 3.21 6.48
CA PHE A 45 0.30 2.29 7.08
C PHE A 45 0.99 1.13 7.80
N ASN A 46 0.33 0.60 8.85
CA ASN A 46 0.82 -0.57 9.60
C ASN A 46 2.25 -0.42 10.10
N ALA A 47 2.60 0.74 10.62
CA ALA A 47 3.84 0.96 11.36
C ALA A 47 3.77 0.27 12.73
N HIS A 48 4.91 -0.23 13.21
CA HIS A 48 5.06 -0.77 14.55
C HIS A 48 6.15 0.01 15.28
N ILE A 49 5.78 0.65 16.38
CA ILE A 49 6.63 1.56 17.13
C ILE A 49 6.48 1.28 18.62
N GLU A 50 7.57 1.35 19.36
CA GLU A 50 7.55 1.33 20.83
C GLU A 50 7.84 2.75 21.33
N ILE A 51 6.95 3.29 22.16
CA ILE A 51 7.07 4.61 22.79
C ILE A 51 7.06 4.38 24.30
N GLY A 52 8.14 4.77 24.96
CA GLY A 52 8.36 4.39 26.36
C GLY A 52 8.43 2.87 26.51
N ASN A 53 7.47 2.29 27.24
CA ASN A 53 7.36 0.84 27.45
C ASN A 53 6.15 0.22 26.71
N GLN A 54 5.49 1.00 25.86
CA GLN A 54 4.27 0.56 25.17
C GLN A 54 4.51 0.37 23.68
N LYS A 55 4.08 -0.79 23.15
CA LYS A 55 4.09 -1.10 21.71
C LYS A 55 2.81 -0.63 21.05
N TRP A 56 2.97 0.09 19.96
CA TRP A 56 1.89 0.62 19.15
C TRP A 56 1.93 0.03 17.75
N ALA A 57 0.76 -0.29 17.22
CA ALA A 57 0.56 -0.62 15.82
C ALA A 57 -0.48 0.34 15.22
N GLY A 58 -0.13 1.02 14.13
CA GLY A 58 -1.00 2.02 13.52
C GLY A 58 -0.29 2.73 12.38
N ASN A 59 -0.70 3.96 12.10
CA ASN A 59 -0.22 4.73 10.98
C ASN A 59 0.72 5.85 11.42
N VAL A 60 1.59 6.29 10.50
CA VAL A 60 2.48 7.43 10.71
C VAL A 60 2.15 8.48 9.67
N GLU A 61 2.02 9.71 10.12
CA GLU A 61 1.86 10.90 9.27
C GLU A 61 3.11 11.74 9.32
N ILE A 62 3.46 12.38 8.19
CA ILE A 62 4.69 13.16 8.06
C ILE A 62 4.38 14.54 7.48
N HIS A 63 4.83 15.59 8.16
CA HIS A 63 4.71 16.97 7.70
C HIS A 63 6.01 17.75 7.88
N VAL A 64 6.13 18.88 7.23
CA VAL A 64 7.24 19.81 7.49
C VAL A 64 7.05 20.49 8.84
N LYS A 65 5.83 20.93 9.16
CA LYS A 65 5.47 21.53 10.45
C LYS A 65 4.35 20.73 11.10
N SER A 66 4.33 20.70 12.43
CA SER A 66 3.23 20.03 13.13
C SER A 66 1.88 20.72 12.90
N SER A 67 1.84 22.03 12.68
CA SER A 67 0.64 22.79 12.34
C SER A 67 0.00 22.41 11.00
N ASP A 68 0.74 21.75 10.09
CA ASP A 68 0.22 21.29 8.80
C ASP A 68 -0.89 20.23 9.00
N TRP A 69 -0.90 19.51 10.14
CA TRP A 69 -1.99 18.63 10.57
C TRP A 69 -3.35 19.31 10.49
N TYR A 70 -3.46 20.52 11.04
CA TYR A 70 -4.71 21.29 11.03
C TYR A 70 -4.95 21.98 9.69
N LEU A 71 -3.88 22.37 8.99
CA LEU A 71 -3.99 22.97 7.64
C LEU A 71 -4.62 21.99 6.65
N HIS A 72 -4.32 20.69 6.80
CA HIS A 72 -4.88 19.61 5.98
C HIS A 72 -6.18 19.02 6.55
N ASN A 73 -6.66 19.56 7.69
CA ASN A 73 -7.92 19.13 8.35
C ASN A 73 -7.96 17.66 8.76
N HIS A 74 -6.80 17.11 9.15
CA HIS A 74 -6.67 15.69 9.53
C HIS A 74 -7.38 15.33 10.84
N GLU A 75 -7.59 16.28 11.72
CA GLU A 75 -8.32 16.10 12.97
C GLU A 75 -9.79 15.67 12.75
N ASN A 76 -10.36 16.00 11.58
CA ASN A 76 -11.75 15.69 11.23
C ASN A 76 -11.87 14.48 10.26
N ASP A 77 -10.75 13.93 9.78
CA ASP A 77 -10.76 12.83 8.83
C ASP A 77 -10.65 11.47 9.54
N PRO A 78 -11.67 10.59 9.41
CA PRO A 78 -11.63 9.25 9.99
C PRO A 78 -10.43 8.39 9.60
N ALA A 79 -9.81 8.64 8.43
CA ALA A 79 -8.63 7.91 7.97
C ALA A 79 -7.42 8.11 8.89
N TYR A 80 -7.36 9.24 9.62
CA TYR A 80 -6.25 9.61 10.50
C TYR A 80 -6.45 9.20 11.97
N LYS A 81 -7.59 8.62 12.33
CA LYS A 81 -7.89 8.19 13.71
C LYS A 81 -6.87 7.21 14.30
N ASN A 82 -6.24 6.42 13.44
CA ASN A 82 -5.23 5.42 13.85
C ASN A 82 -3.79 5.89 13.65
N VAL A 83 -3.54 7.20 13.60
CA VAL A 83 -2.18 7.75 13.59
C VAL A 83 -1.58 7.65 14.99
N ILE A 84 -0.48 6.91 15.11
CA ILE A 84 0.22 6.62 16.38
C ILE A 84 1.43 7.51 16.60
N LEU A 85 1.99 8.09 15.53
CA LEU A 85 3.13 9.00 15.57
C LEU A 85 3.02 10.03 14.45
N HIS A 86 3.27 11.28 14.78
CA HIS A 86 3.45 12.36 13.80
C HIS A 86 4.94 12.69 13.69
N VAL A 87 5.49 12.59 12.49
CA VAL A 87 6.91 12.83 12.22
C VAL A 87 7.04 14.18 11.52
N VAL A 88 7.81 15.10 12.10
CA VAL A 88 7.92 16.46 11.58
C VAL A 88 9.37 16.93 11.49
N TRP A 89 9.60 17.95 10.68
CA TRP A 89 10.86 18.67 10.70
C TRP A 89 10.88 19.74 11.79
N GLU A 90 9.76 20.41 12.03
CA GLU A 90 9.59 21.46 13.04
C GLU A 90 8.30 21.26 13.81
N ASN A 91 8.40 21.17 15.14
CA ASN A 91 7.25 21.07 16.02
C ASN A 91 6.88 22.46 16.53
N ASP A 92 5.90 23.11 15.87
CA ASP A 92 5.43 24.47 16.16
C ASP A 92 4.12 24.51 16.95
N THR A 93 3.39 23.40 17.01
CA THR A 93 2.15 23.29 17.81
C THR A 93 1.89 21.85 18.25
N ALA A 94 1.22 21.67 19.39
CA ALA A 94 0.71 20.36 19.80
C ALA A 94 -0.48 19.95 18.92
N ILE A 95 -0.56 18.65 18.60
CA ILE A 95 -1.66 18.11 17.79
C ILE A 95 -2.45 17.08 18.60
N PHE A 96 -3.77 17.09 18.39
CA PHE A 96 -4.70 16.28 19.14
C PHE A 96 -5.58 15.45 18.21
N ARG A 97 -5.99 14.27 18.70
CA ARG A 97 -7.04 13.46 18.10
C ARG A 97 -8.43 14.01 18.43
N GLU A 98 -9.43 13.46 17.77
CA GLU A 98 -10.85 13.78 18.04
C GLU A 98 -11.25 13.59 19.52
N ASP A 99 -10.63 12.64 20.23
CA ASP A 99 -10.83 12.37 21.64
C ASP A 99 -10.02 13.28 22.59
N ASN A 100 -9.36 14.32 22.06
CA ASN A 100 -8.44 15.23 22.74
C ASN A 100 -7.19 14.58 23.32
N SER A 101 -6.86 13.34 22.95
CA SER A 101 -5.54 12.78 23.27
C SER A 101 -4.47 13.37 22.36
N GLU A 102 -3.31 13.73 22.94
CA GLU A 102 -2.19 14.27 22.19
C GLU A 102 -1.53 13.15 21.33
N ILE A 103 -1.19 13.47 20.08
CA ILE A 103 -0.45 12.55 19.22
C ILE A 103 1.04 12.74 19.50
N PRO A 104 1.80 11.67 19.80
CA PRO A 104 3.25 11.76 19.97
C PRO A 104 3.92 12.32 18.72
N VAL A 105 4.87 13.25 18.89
CA VAL A 105 5.59 13.91 17.80
C VAL A 105 7.08 13.55 17.85
N LEU A 106 7.64 13.14 16.70
CA LEU A 106 9.08 12.97 16.50
C LEU A 106 9.62 14.10 15.61
N VAL A 107 10.56 14.89 16.13
CA VAL A 107 11.24 15.96 15.38
C VAL A 107 12.48 15.40 14.70
N LEU A 108 12.44 15.16 13.38
CA LEU A 108 13.55 14.56 12.63
C LEU A 108 14.78 15.47 12.52
N LYS A 109 14.60 16.78 12.55
CA LYS A 109 15.66 17.78 12.41
C LYS A 109 16.86 17.50 13.35
N ASP A 110 16.57 17.01 14.56
CA ASP A 110 17.57 16.78 15.60
C ASP A 110 18.40 15.50 15.35
N TYR A 111 17.96 14.64 14.45
CA TYR A 111 18.55 13.34 14.16
C TYR A 111 19.15 13.23 12.75
N VAL A 112 19.04 14.30 11.94
CA VAL A 112 19.52 14.33 10.54
C VAL A 112 20.78 15.18 10.44
N GLY A 113 21.86 14.60 9.93
CA GLY A 113 23.11 15.33 9.72
C GLY A 113 22.96 16.45 8.66
N LYS A 114 23.62 17.58 8.90
CA LYS A 114 23.61 18.75 8.00
C LYS A 114 24.03 18.41 6.57
N GLU A 115 24.97 17.48 6.42
CA GLU A 115 25.44 16.99 5.13
C GLU A 115 24.32 16.32 4.31
N MET A 116 23.45 15.54 4.95
CA MET A 116 22.30 14.92 4.28
C MET A 116 21.34 15.97 3.72
N VAL A 117 21.11 17.05 4.48
CA VAL A 117 20.26 18.16 4.06
C VAL A 117 20.88 18.92 2.88
N SER A 118 22.20 19.17 2.92
CA SER A 118 22.91 19.85 1.81
C SER A 118 22.93 18.99 0.54
N ASN A 119 23.19 17.69 0.66
CA ASN A 119 23.15 16.75 -0.47
C ASN A 119 21.77 16.68 -1.11
N TYR A 120 20.71 16.65 -0.29
CA TYR A 120 19.34 16.71 -0.83
C TYR A 120 19.08 18.02 -1.60
N ALA A 121 19.46 19.17 -1.03
CA ALA A 121 19.29 20.46 -1.69
C ALA A 121 20.05 20.53 -3.03
N GLU A 122 21.25 19.95 -3.08
CA GLU A 122 22.03 19.84 -4.31
C GLU A 122 21.38 18.93 -5.36
N LEU A 123 20.85 17.79 -4.94
CA LEU A 123 20.17 16.83 -5.84
C LEU A 123 18.88 17.38 -6.45
N ILE A 124 18.12 18.23 -5.75
CA ILE A 124 16.86 18.80 -6.25
C ILE A 124 17.05 20.15 -6.95
N SER A 125 18.20 20.79 -6.77
CA SER A 125 18.49 22.13 -7.32
C SER A 125 18.52 22.19 -8.84
N PRO A 126 19.16 21.25 -9.58
CA PRO A 126 19.16 21.29 -11.03
C PRO A 126 17.88 20.67 -11.60
N LYS A 127 17.21 21.40 -12.50
CA LYS A 127 16.13 20.84 -13.33
C LYS A 127 16.71 19.95 -14.44
N THR A 128 17.37 18.87 -14.07
CA THR A 128 17.87 17.85 -15.01
C THR A 128 16.86 16.72 -15.14
N TRP A 129 16.84 16.03 -16.27
CA TRP A 129 15.94 14.89 -16.49
C TRP A 129 16.18 13.75 -15.48
N ILE A 130 17.43 13.52 -15.13
CA ILE A 130 17.85 12.62 -14.03
C ILE A 130 18.84 13.35 -13.12
N SER A 131 18.65 13.20 -11.81
CA SER A 131 19.46 13.92 -10.80
C SER A 131 20.97 13.63 -10.89
N CYS A 132 21.35 12.42 -11.35
CA CYS A 132 22.74 12.00 -11.50
C CYS A 132 23.31 12.15 -12.94
N GLU A 133 22.65 12.90 -13.83
CA GLU A 133 23.02 13.04 -15.25
C GLU A 133 24.49 13.39 -15.45
N LYS A 134 25.02 14.31 -14.65
CA LYS A 134 26.41 14.76 -14.74
C LYS A 134 27.43 13.74 -14.24
N GLN A 135 27.03 12.88 -13.31
CA GLN A 135 27.93 11.93 -12.63
C GLN A 135 27.94 10.55 -13.30
N ILE A 136 26.83 10.17 -13.97
CA ILE A 136 26.67 8.81 -14.54
C ILE A 136 27.72 8.49 -15.61
N LYS A 137 28.18 9.49 -16.34
CA LYS A 137 29.22 9.33 -17.40
C LYS A 137 30.59 8.98 -16.83
N ASP A 138 30.86 9.31 -15.58
CA ASP A 138 32.15 9.13 -14.91
C ASP A 138 32.23 7.76 -14.19
N ILE A 139 31.14 6.98 -14.24
CA ILE A 139 31.09 5.64 -13.63
C ILE A 139 31.81 4.66 -14.52
N ASP A 140 32.74 3.87 -13.94
CA ASP A 140 33.44 2.80 -14.66
C ASP A 140 32.42 1.79 -15.23
N ASN A 141 32.66 1.39 -16.50
CA ASN A 141 31.75 0.53 -17.25
C ASN A 141 31.56 -0.87 -16.61
N PHE A 142 32.60 -1.39 -15.96
CA PHE A 142 32.52 -2.68 -15.26
C PHE A 142 31.64 -2.58 -14.04
N VAL A 143 31.81 -1.52 -13.24
CA VAL A 143 30.98 -1.24 -12.07
C VAL A 143 29.53 -1.08 -12.46
N PHE A 144 29.26 -0.31 -13.53
CA PHE A 144 27.90 -0.07 -14.02
C PHE A 144 27.21 -1.36 -14.49
N LYS A 145 27.88 -2.18 -15.30
CA LYS A 145 27.33 -3.46 -15.78
C LYS A 145 27.09 -4.46 -14.65
N ASN A 146 28.07 -4.60 -13.75
CA ASN A 146 27.95 -5.49 -12.60
C ASN A 146 26.74 -5.11 -11.72
N TRP A 147 26.54 -3.81 -11.51
CA TRP A 147 25.40 -3.31 -10.74
C TRP A 147 24.06 -3.56 -11.45
N GLN A 148 24.00 -3.38 -12.78
CA GLN A 148 22.79 -3.71 -13.56
C GLN A 148 22.44 -5.20 -13.47
N GLU A 149 23.43 -6.11 -13.62
CA GLU A 149 23.24 -7.54 -13.48
C GLU A 149 22.74 -7.91 -12.08
N ARG A 150 23.35 -7.34 -11.05
CA ARG A 150 22.92 -7.55 -9.67
C ARG A 150 21.45 -7.14 -9.45
N LEU A 151 21.07 -5.95 -9.90
CA LEU A 151 19.68 -5.48 -9.78
C LEU A 151 18.70 -6.36 -10.56
N PHE A 152 19.13 -6.90 -11.70
CA PHE A 152 18.32 -7.84 -12.48
C PHE A 152 18.07 -9.15 -11.69
N PHE A 153 19.12 -9.75 -11.14
CA PHE A 153 18.99 -10.98 -10.35
C PHE A 153 18.19 -10.75 -9.08
N GLU A 154 18.44 -9.69 -8.32
CA GLU A 154 17.65 -9.33 -7.13
C GLU A 154 16.16 -9.18 -7.46
N ARG A 155 15.84 -8.60 -8.62
CA ARG A 155 14.46 -8.49 -9.09
C ARG A 155 13.85 -9.84 -9.45
N LEU A 156 14.59 -10.72 -10.10
CA LEU A 156 14.14 -12.08 -10.42
C LEU A 156 13.87 -12.89 -9.15
N GLU A 157 14.80 -12.90 -8.22
CA GLU A 157 14.67 -13.62 -6.94
C GLU A 157 13.45 -13.15 -6.17
N ARG A 158 13.25 -11.84 -6.04
CA ARG A 158 12.06 -11.30 -5.37
C ARG A 158 10.76 -11.71 -6.03
N LYS A 159 10.70 -11.73 -7.38
CA LYS A 159 9.52 -12.18 -8.11
C LYS A 159 9.31 -13.68 -8.02
N SER A 160 10.38 -14.47 -8.11
CA SER A 160 10.32 -15.92 -7.99
C SER A 160 9.86 -16.34 -6.59
N LYS A 161 10.37 -15.69 -5.54
CA LYS A 161 9.95 -15.96 -4.16
C LYS A 161 8.43 -15.87 -4.01
N PHE A 162 7.83 -14.79 -4.51
CA PHE A 162 6.38 -14.61 -4.46
C PHE A 162 5.61 -15.72 -5.21
N ILE A 163 6.14 -16.18 -6.35
CA ILE A 163 5.54 -17.29 -7.11
C ILE A 163 5.62 -18.59 -6.31
N TYR A 164 6.75 -18.89 -5.67
CA TYR A 164 6.91 -20.06 -4.85
C TYR A 164 6.01 -20.05 -3.61
N GLU A 165 5.85 -18.89 -2.96
CA GLU A 165 4.88 -18.71 -1.86
C GLU A 165 3.45 -19.04 -2.32
N LEU A 166 3.04 -18.56 -3.49
CA LEU A 166 1.74 -18.90 -4.07
C LEU A 166 1.61 -20.40 -4.42
N LEU A 167 2.68 -21.03 -4.92
CA LEU A 167 2.69 -22.46 -5.22
C LEU A 167 2.49 -23.30 -3.97
N GLU A 168 3.15 -22.96 -2.87
CA GLU A 168 2.95 -23.62 -1.58
C GLU A 168 1.51 -23.46 -1.09
N GLU A 169 0.95 -22.26 -1.14
CA GLU A 169 -0.44 -21.96 -0.74
C GLU A 169 -1.48 -22.70 -1.59
N THR A 170 -1.21 -22.91 -2.88
CA THR A 170 -2.12 -23.56 -3.82
C THR A 170 -1.87 -25.06 -4.02
N ASN A 171 -1.07 -25.70 -3.14
CA ASN A 171 -0.71 -27.11 -3.25
C ASN A 171 -0.11 -27.48 -4.61
N GLN A 172 0.82 -26.67 -5.13
CA GLN A 172 1.53 -26.85 -6.40
C GLN A 172 0.63 -26.74 -7.66
N ASP A 173 -0.51 -26.05 -7.56
CA ASP A 173 -1.39 -25.79 -8.70
C ASP A 173 -0.95 -24.54 -9.47
N TRP A 174 -0.22 -24.75 -10.58
CA TRP A 174 0.26 -23.70 -11.46
C TRP A 174 -0.86 -22.87 -12.13
N GLU A 175 -2.00 -23.47 -12.42
CA GLU A 175 -3.14 -22.74 -12.99
C GLU A 175 -3.72 -21.76 -11.97
N SER A 176 -3.85 -22.20 -10.72
CA SER A 176 -4.26 -21.35 -9.59
C SER A 176 -3.27 -20.21 -9.35
N VAL A 177 -1.95 -20.50 -9.41
CA VAL A 177 -0.91 -19.46 -9.30
C VAL A 177 -1.02 -18.44 -10.42
N LEU A 178 -1.21 -18.89 -11.68
CA LEU A 178 -1.38 -17.99 -12.82
C LEU A 178 -2.62 -17.12 -12.64
N PHE A 179 -3.73 -17.68 -12.20
CA PHE A 179 -4.96 -16.94 -11.90
C PHE A 179 -4.72 -15.85 -10.85
N CYS A 180 -4.07 -16.19 -9.74
CA CYS A 180 -3.72 -15.22 -8.69
C CYS A 180 -2.82 -14.09 -9.20
N LEU A 181 -1.81 -14.42 -10.03
CA LEU A 181 -0.92 -13.42 -10.61
C LEU A 181 -1.63 -12.50 -11.60
N LEU A 182 -2.49 -13.06 -12.45
CA LEU A 182 -3.30 -12.28 -13.39
C LEU A 182 -4.26 -11.37 -12.64
N ALA A 183 -5.03 -11.90 -11.70
CA ALA A 183 -5.93 -11.10 -10.87
C ALA A 183 -5.20 -9.93 -10.21
N LYS A 184 -4.05 -10.18 -9.56
CA LYS A 184 -3.22 -9.12 -8.98
C LYS A 184 -2.87 -8.03 -9.98
N ASN A 185 -2.50 -8.40 -11.22
CA ASN A 185 -2.13 -7.44 -12.26
C ASN A 185 -3.35 -6.68 -12.81
N PHE A 186 -4.53 -7.30 -12.89
CA PHE A 186 -5.78 -6.61 -13.24
C PHE A 186 -6.14 -5.54 -12.21
N GLY A 187 -5.80 -5.73 -10.94
CA GLY A 187 -5.95 -4.74 -9.87
C GLY A 187 -5.04 -3.51 -9.99
N LEU A 188 -4.06 -3.55 -10.90
CA LEU A 188 -3.05 -2.49 -11.07
C LEU A 188 -2.25 -2.23 -9.77
N ASN A 189 -1.65 -1.04 -9.65
CA ASN A 189 -0.86 -0.69 -8.47
C ASN A 189 -1.73 -0.45 -7.22
N THR A 190 -2.94 0.07 -7.40
CA THR A 190 -3.82 0.47 -6.30
C THR A 190 -4.57 -0.72 -5.71
N ASN A 191 -5.17 -1.56 -6.57
CA ASN A 191 -6.04 -2.66 -6.14
C ASN A 191 -5.39 -4.04 -6.26
N GLY A 192 -4.09 -4.11 -6.55
CA GLY A 192 -3.40 -5.40 -6.76
C GLY A 192 -3.50 -6.35 -5.57
N THR A 193 -3.41 -5.84 -4.34
CA THR A 193 -3.56 -6.65 -3.12
C THR A 193 -4.99 -7.14 -2.95
N SER A 194 -5.99 -6.26 -3.09
CA SER A 194 -7.42 -6.64 -3.00
C SER A 194 -7.78 -7.70 -4.04
N PHE A 195 -7.33 -7.54 -5.29
CA PHE A 195 -7.59 -8.51 -6.36
C PHE A 195 -6.91 -9.85 -6.13
N LEU A 196 -5.69 -9.84 -5.59
CA LEU A 196 -5.03 -11.07 -5.16
C LEU A 196 -5.81 -11.79 -4.05
N GLN A 197 -6.31 -11.05 -3.06
CA GLN A 197 -7.11 -11.60 -1.98
C GLN A 197 -8.44 -12.17 -2.50
N ILE A 198 -9.10 -11.50 -3.46
CA ILE A 198 -10.28 -12.02 -4.17
C ILE A 198 -9.94 -13.36 -4.83
N ALA A 199 -8.84 -13.41 -5.59
CA ALA A 199 -8.43 -14.63 -6.28
C ALA A 199 -8.10 -15.78 -5.32
N LYS A 200 -7.44 -15.51 -4.21
CA LYS A 200 -7.11 -16.52 -3.18
C LYS A 200 -8.34 -17.05 -2.45
N SER A 201 -9.40 -16.25 -2.31
CA SER A 201 -10.63 -16.67 -1.61
C SER A 201 -11.56 -17.55 -2.44
N ILE A 202 -11.30 -17.69 -3.75
CA ILE A 202 -12.10 -18.52 -4.65
C ILE A 202 -11.22 -19.64 -5.20
N PRO A 203 -11.47 -20.91 -4.87
CA PRO A 203 -10.75 -22.03 -5.45
C PRO A 203 -10.77 -22.00 -6.98
N PHE A 204 -9.63 -22.13 -7.65
CA PHE A 204 -9.52 -22.04 -9.10
C PHE A 204 -10.38 -23.10 -9.83
N SER A 205 -10.58 -24.26 -9.21
CA SER A 205 -11.49 -25.28 -9.71
C SER A 205 -12.94 -24.79 -9.87
N ILE A 206 -13.38 -23.80 -9.09
CA ILE A 206 -14.70 -23.18 -9.20
C ILE A 206 -14.70 -22.21 -10.39
N ILE A 207 -13.67 -21.40 -10.54
CA ILE A 207 -13.50 -20.52 -11.68
C ILE A 207 -13.61 -21.32 -12.97
N ARG A 208 -12.91 -22.46 -13.06
CA ARG A 208 -12.94 -23.36 -14.21
C ARG A 208 -14.33 -23.99 -14.47
N LYS A 209 -15.08 -24.31 -13.41
CA LYS A 209 -16.44 -24.86 -13.53
C LYS A 209 -17.46 -23.82 -13.99
N GLU A 210 -17.31 -22.58 -13.58
CA GLU A 210 -18.26 -21.50 -13.88
C GLU A 210 -17.83 -20.64 -15.09
N SER A 211 -16.73 -21.00 -15.76
CA SER A 211 -16.21 -20.26 -16.93
C SER A 211 -17.15 -20.22 -18.13
N PHE A 212 -18.16 -21.08 -18.20
CA PHE A 212 -19.15 -21.10 -19.28
C PHE A 212 -20.21 -20.00 -19.16
N GLU A 213 -20.33 -19.36 -18.00
CA GLU A 213 -21.26 -18.25 -17.75
C GLU A 213 -20.52 -17.07 -17.18
N HIS A 214 -20.36 -16.03 -17.99
CA HIS A 214 -19.68 -14.79 -17.63
C HIS A 214 -20.23 -14.15 -16.35
N GLU A 215 -21.56 -14.09 -16.23
CA GLU A 215 -22.27 -13.49 -15.11
C GLU A 215 -22.00 -14.23 -13.79
N ASN A 216 -21.71 -15.54 -13.84
CA ASN A 216 -21.32 -16.30 -12.65
C ASN A 216 -19.93 -15.90 -12.17
N LEU A 217 -18.97 -15.71 -13.09
CA LEU A 217 -17.64 -15.22 -12.75
C LEU A 217 -17.69 -13.78 -12.21
N GLU A 218 -18.45 -12.89 -12.87
CA GLU A 218 -18.64 -11.53 -12.35
C GLU A 218 -19.29 -11.53 -10.97
N ALA A 219 -20.33 -12.34 -10.76
CA ALA A 219 -21.00 -12.47 -9.48
C ALA A 219 -20.02 -12.91 -8.37
N LEU A 220 -19.15 -13.90 -8.65
CA LEU A 220 -18.12 -14.35 -7.72
C LEU A 220 -17.13 -13.22 -7.39
N PHE A 221 -16.62 -12.52 -8.40
CA PHE A 221 -15.61 -11.47 -8.19
C PHE A 221 -16.20 -10.24 -7.50
N PHE A 222 -17.37 -9.75 -7.97
CA PHE A 222 -17.99 -8.56 -7.38
C PHE A 222 -18.52 -8.83 -5.96
N GLY A 223 -19.08 -10.02 -5.75
CA GLY A 223 -19.57 -10.40 -4.42
C GLY A 223 -18.43 -10.55 -3.40
N THR A 224 -17.33 -11.20 -3.81
CA THR A 224 -16.14 -11.35 -2.96
C THR A 224 -15.49 -9.99 -2.68
N ALA A 225 -15.49 -9.07 -3.66
CA ALA A 225 -15.05 -7.68 -3.49
C ALA A 225 -16.02 -6.81 -2.66
N ARG A 226 -17.14 -7.37 -2.16
CA ARG A 226 -18.21 -6.68 -1.42
C ARG A 226 -18.90 -5.56 -2.19
N LEU A 227 -18.84 -5.57 -3.50
CA LEU A 227 -19.49 -4.59 -4.36
C LEU A 227 -21.01 -4.82 -4.53
N LEU A 228 -21.52 -5.98 -4.08
CA LEU A 228 -22.93 -6.37 -4.16
C LEU A 228 -23.69 -6.24 -2.82
N GLU A 229 -23.12 -5.60 -1.81
CA GLU A 229 -23.76 -5.46 -0.49
C GLU A 229 -24.85 -4.39 -0.46
N ALA A 230 -24.72 -3.35 -1.30
CA ALA A 230 -25.72 -2.29 -1.38
C ALA A 230 -27.08 -2.78 -1.89
N GLU A 231 -28.14 -2.03 -1.60
CA GLU A 231 -29.45 -2.22 -2.22
C GLU A 231 -29.57 -1.31 -3.45
N LYS A 232 -29.78 -1.90 -4.62
CA LYS A 232 -29.95 -1.18 -5.90
C LYS A 232 -31.12 -1.76 -6.68
N GLU A 233 -31.82 -0.89 -7.40
CA GLU A 233 -32.96 -1.30 -8.24
C GLU A 233 -32.56 -1.86 -9.60
N ASP A 234 -31.30 -1.71 -10.00
CA ASP A 234 -30.75 -2.19 -11.27
C ASP A 234 -30.91 -3.72 -11.42
N VAL A 235 -31.45 -4.16 -12.54
CA VAL A 235 -31.78 -5.56 -12.80
C VAL A 235 -30.52 -6.42 -12.86
N TYR A 236 -29.47 -5.93 -13.50
CA TYR A 236 -28.21 -6.64 -13.62
C TYR A 236 -27.53 -6.81 -12.26
N PHE A 237 -27.54 -5.75 -11.44
CA PHE A 237 -27.04 -5.82 -10.07
C PHE A 237 -27.78 -6.86 -9.22
N LYS A 238 -29.12 -6.91 -9.32
CA LYS A 238 -29.95 -7.90 -8.60
C LYS A 238 -29.64 -9.32 -9.05
N ASP A 239 -29.44 -9.54 -10.35
CA ASP A 239 -29.06 -10.85 -10.89
C ASP A 239 -27.69 -11.30 -10.38
N LEU A 240 -26.67 -10.45 -10.46
CA LEU A 240 -25.35 -10.76 -9.93
C LEU A 240 -25.38 -11.04 -8.42
N LYS A 241 -26.17 -10.28 -7.65
CA LYS A 241 -26.33 -10.49 -6.20
C LYS A 241 -26.97 -11.86 -5.93
N PHE A 242 -28.02 -12.22 -6.65
CA PHE A 242 -28.68 -13.53 -6.55
C PHE A 242 -27.73 -14.68 -6.91
N ARG A 243 -27.02 -14.58 -8.05
CA ARG A 243 -26.01 -15.57 -8.50
C ARG A 243 -24.91 -15.74 -7.46
N TYR A 244 -24.42 -14.66 -6.88
CA TYR A 244 -23.38 -14.73 -5.86
C TYR A 244 -23.80 -15.55 -4.64
N PHE A 245 -24.99 -15.29 -4.09
CA PHE A 245 -25.48 -16.05 -2.95
C PHE A 245 -25.77 -17.52 -3.30
N TYR A 246 -26.27 -17.78 -4.49
CA TYR A 246 -26.44 -19.14 -4.98
C TYR A 246 -25.11 -19.88 -5.09
N LEU A 247 -24.06 -19.25 -5.64
CA LEU A 247 -22.73 -19.84 -5.80
C LEU A 247 -22.03 -20.05 -4.46
N LEU A 248 -22.18 -19.11 -3.52
CA LEU A 248 -21.69 -19.29 -2.15
C LEU A 248 -22.28 -20.55 -1.51
N HIS A 249 -23.58 -20.75 -1.63
CA HIS A 249 -24.26 -21.92 -1.09
C HIS A 249 -23.87 -23.20 -1.84
N LYS A 250 -23.87 -23.16 -3.20
CA LYS A 250 -23.53 -24.30 -4.06
C LYS A 250 -22.16 -24.88 -3.78
N TYR A 251 -21.17 -24.00 -3.55
CA TYR A 251 -19.78 -24.38 -3.33
C TYR A 251 -19.33 -24.29 -1.88
N GLN A 252 -20.23 -23.96 -0.95
CA GLN A 252 -19.93 -23.78 0.46
C GLN A 252 -18.74 -22.85 0.71
N LEU A 253 -18.70 -21.74 -0.05
CA LEU A 253 -17.64 -20.76 0.06
C LEU A 253 -17.81 -19.93 1.33
N GLU A 254 -16.72 -19.78 2.08
CA GLU A 254 -16.66 -18.89 3.24
C GLU A 254 -16.40 -17.45 2.81
N ARG A 255 -17.02 -16.50 3.49
CA ARG A 255 -16.73 -15.09 3.29
C ARG A 255 -15.45 -14.72 4.02
N THR A 256 -14.35 -14.66 3.29
CA THR A 256 -13.07 -14.20 3.81
C THR A 256 -12.98 -12.68 3.82
N PHE A 257 -12.08 -12.16 4.63
CA PHE A 257 -11.79 -10.73 4.59
C PHE A 257 -10.99 -10.40 3.32
N VAL A 258 -11.47 -9.41 2.59
CA VAL A 258 -10.79 -8.80 1.45
C VAL A 258 -10.70 -7.30 1.68
N GLU A 259 -9.53 -6.73 1.46
CA GLU A 259 -9.35 -5.30 1.53
C GLU A 259 -10.28 -4.58 0.53
N PRO A 260 -10.97 -3.51 0.97
CA PRO A 260 -11.88 -2.77 0.08
C PRO A 260 -11.18 -2.26 -1.17
N VAL A 261 -11.80 -2.47 -2.33
CA VAL A 261 -11.29 -1.94 -3.59
C VAL A 261 -11.46 -0.43 -3.65
N GLN A 262 -10.44 0.26 -4.17
CA GLN A 262 -10.35 1.71 -4.25
C GLN A 262 -10.70 2.22 -5.64
N PHE A 263 -11.56 3.24 -5.72
CA PHE A 263 -11.92 3.95 -6.96
C PHE A 263 -11.11 5.23 -7.15
N PHE A 264 -10.53 5.75 -6.08
CA PHE A 264 -9.77 6.99 -6.07
C PHE A 264 -8.52 6.91 -6.96
N LYS A 265 -8.18 8.00 -7.62
CA LYS A 265 -7.06 8.13 -8.59
C LYS A 265 -7.12 7.20 -9.80
N HIS A 266 -8.27 6.57 -10.08
CA HIS A 266 -8.46 5.80 -11.30
C HIS A 266 -9.24 6.57 -12.35
N ARG A 267 -8.89 6.38 -13.63
CA ARG A 267 -9.77 6.72 -14.75
C ARG A 267 -10.92 5.71 -14.81
N PRO A 268 -12.12 6.09 -15.33
CA PRO A 268 -13.27 5.19 -15.39
C PRO A 268 -12.96 3.81 -15.99
N ASP A 269 -12.17 3.74 -17.07
CA ASP A 269 -11.75 2.48 -17.72
C ASP A 269 -10.93 1.54 -16.82
N ASN A 270 -10.39 2.06 -15.74
CA ASN A 270 -9.60 1.33 -14.75
C ASN A 270 -10.30 1.15 -13.41
N PHE A 271 -11.59 1.47 -13.33
CA PHE A 271 -12.34 1.21 -12.09
C PHE A 271 -12.33 -0.28 -11.75
N PRO A 272 -12.31 -0.63 -10.46
CA PRO A 272 -12.29 -2.02 -10.00
C PRO A 272 -13.40 -2.87 -10.62
N THR A 273 -14.60 -2.30 -10.80
CA THR A 273 -15.73 -2.98 -11.46
C THR A 273 -15.40 -3.37 -12.90
N ILE A 274 -14.85 -2.43 -13.68
CA ILE A 274 -14.44 -2.70 -15.07
C ILE A 274 -13.33 -3.75 -15.12
N ARG A 275 -12.36 -3.66 -14.22
CA ARG A 275 -11.24 -4.59 -14.17
C ARG A 275 -11.63 -6.00 -13.73
N LEU A 276 -12.58 -6.13 -12.79
CA LEU A 276 -13.13 -7.44 -12.40
C LEU A 276 -13.97 -8.06 -13.53
N SER A 277 -14.77 -7.26 -14.25
CA SER A 277 -15.51 -7.71 -15.44
C SER A 277 -14.57 -8.18 -16.56
N GLN A 278 -13.48 -7.42 -16.82
CA GLN A 278 -12.44 -7.83 -17.77
C GLN A 278 -11.76 -9.15 -17.36
N LEU A 279 -11.50 -9.33 -16.06
CA LEU A 279 -10.94 -10.59 -15.53
C LEU A 279 -11.93 -11.75 -15.73
N ALA A 280 -13.23 -11.53 -15.52
CA ALA A 280 -14.28 -12.52 -15.79
C ALA A 280 -14.31 -12.89 -17.29
N SER A 281 -14.29 -11.90 -18.17
CA SER A 281 -14.24 -12.12 -19.63
C SER A 281 -12.97 -12.85 -20.09
N PHE A 282 -11.85 -12.69 -19.38
CA PHE A 282 -10.61 -13.38 -19.72
C PHE A 282 -10.66 -14.87 -19.41
N TYR A 283 -11.47 -15.29 -18.42
CA TYR A 283 -11.60 -16.68 -17.99
C TYR A 283 -12.87 -17.37 -18.55
N GLN A 284 -13.68 -16.67 -19.31
CA GLN A 284 -14.79 -17.24 -20.12
C GLN A 284 -14.22 -17.88 -21.39
#